data_81065e3002cba30447e17fe5d0332486
#
_entry.id   81065e3002cba30447e17fe5d0332486
#
_cell.length_a   1.000
_cell.length_b   1.000
_cell.length_c   1.000
_cell.angle_alpha   90.00
_cell.angle_beta   90.00
_cell.angle_gamma   90.00
#
_symmetry.space_group_name_H-M   'P 1'
#
loop_
_entity.id
_entity.type
_entity.pdbx_description
1 polymer ?
#
loop_
_entity_poly.entity_id
_entity_poly.type
_entity_poly.pdbx_seq_one_letter_code
_entity_poly.pdbx_strand_id
1 'polypeptide(L)'
;MRKNVSLIVAMLMVLMAASTAVSADGSDPLDPSDGGADWDGDGLTNAQEQSLGTNMNNPDSDNDGLPDGWEAAYGLNPMSGGDANGDPDNDGLTNAQEYAKGTNPNNSDTDGDGRPDNTDPFPNDPNNGEYSDSDGDGIPDAYDPDFGESEAGSGDGGTEGGGESE
;
A
#
# COMPACT_ATOMS: atom_id res chain seq x y z
N MET A 1 -35.42 55.00 0.00
CA MET A 1 -34.67 53.95 -0.65
C MET A 1 -33.21 53.79 -0.16
N ARG A 2 -32.85 54.20 1.07
CA ARG A 2 -31.46 54.11 1.59
C ARG A 2 -31.29 53.11 2.76
N LYS A 3 -32.35 52.46 3.21
CA LYS A 3 -32.28 51.52 4.36
C LYS A 3 -32.04 50.08 3.99
N ASN A 4 -32.26 49.67 2.73
CA ASN A 4 -32.13 48.25 2.34
C ASN A 4 -30.73 47.86 1.87
N VAL A 5 -29.89 48.84 1.47
CA VAL A 5 -28.50 48.58 1.05
C VAL A 5 -27.61 48.22 2.24
N SER A 6 -27.88 48.84 3.41
CA SER A 6 -27.10 48.57 4.64
C SER A 6 -27.33 47.16 5.21
N LEU A 7 -28.54 46.61 5.02
CA LEU A 7 -28.83 45.25 5.51
C LEU A 7 -28.22 44.15 4.65
N ILE A 8 -28.14 44.36 3.33
CA ILE A 8 -27.56 43.43 2.38
C ILE A 8 -26.03 43.39 2.56
N VAL A 9 -25.39 44.55 2.78
CA VAL A 9 -23.95 44.62 3.03
C VAL A 9 -23.59 44.00 4.38
N ALA A 10 -24.43 44.19 5.42
CA ALA A 10 -24.20 43.53 6.72
C ALA A 10 -24.44 42.01 6.65
N MET A 11 -25.40 41.55 5.82
CA MET A 11 -25.63 40.11 5.63
C MET A 11 -24.54 39.45 4.78
N LEU A 12 -23.96 40.19 3.82
CA LEU A 12 -22.82 39.69 3.03
C LEU A 12 -21.52 39.63 3.85
N MET A 13 -21.31 40.58 4.80
CA MET A 13 -20.16 40.54 5.71
C MET A 13 -20.29 39.48 6.78
N VAL A 14 -21.49 39.09 7.21
CA VAL A 14 -21.69 37.96 8.14
C VAL A 14 -21.46 36.62 7.47
N LEU A 15 -21.70 36.53 6.14
CA LEU A 15 -21.41 35.31 5.38
C LEU A 15 -19.91 35.14 5.08
N MET A 16 -19.10 36.22 5.07
CA MET A 16 -17.66 36.15 4.90
C MET A 16 -16.90 35.93 6.20
N ALA A 17 -17.52 36.08 7.37
CA ALA A 17 -16.89 35.85 8.66
C ALA A 17 -17.06 34.40 9.19
N ALA A 18 -17.79 33.57 8.44
CA ALA A 18 -18.03 32.15 8.84
C ALA A 18 -17.03 31.16 8.21
N SER A 19 -15.97 31.63 7.52
CA SER A 19 -15.05 30.76 6.80
C SER A 19 -13.64 30.70 7.37
N THR A 20 -13.48 30.90 8.68
CA THR A 20 -12.20 30.59 9.34
C THR A 20 -12.43 29.73 10.58
N ALA A 21 -13.18 28.66 10.42
CA ALA A 21 -13.01 27.54 11.31
C ALA A 21 -11.84 26.70 10.76
N VAL A 22 -10.62 27.15 11.02
CA VAL A 22 -9.47 26.25 11.00
C VAL A 22 -9.81 25.16 12.00
N SER A 23 -9.98 23.95 11.54
CA SER A 23 -10.06 22.79 12.42
C SER A 23 -8.84 22.80 13.32
N ALA A 24 -9.02 22.51 14.60
CA ALA A 24 -7.90 22.51 15.58
C ALA A 24 -6.86 21.40 15.29
N ASP A 25 -7.11 20.59 14.29
CA ASP A 25 -6.27 19.51 13.75
C ASP A 25 -5.41 19.92 12.54
N GLY A 26 -5.56 21.16 12.07
CA GLY A 26 -4.76 21.67 10.96
C GLY A 26 -5.33 21.43 9.57
N SER A 27 -6.41 20.65 9.44
CA SER A 27 -7.10 20.46 8.15
C SER A 27 -8.09 21.59 7.90
N ASP A 28 -7.90 22.35 6.84
CA ASP A 28 -8.89 23.28 6.32
C ASP A 28 -9.52 22.68 5.05
N PRO A 29 -10.76 22.17 5.10
CA PRO A 29 -11.42 21.58 3.93
C PRO A 29 -11.61 22.59 2.78
N LEU A 30 -11.24 23.85 2.99
CA LEU A 30 -11.29 24.91 1.99
C LEU A 30 -9.89 25.34 1.52
N ASP A 31 -8.80 24.79 2.07
CA ASP A 31 -7.44 25.05 1.60
C ASP A 31 -7.05 24.01 0.54
N PRO A 32 -7.00 24.38 -0.74
CA PRO A 32 -6.61 23.43 -1.78
C PRO A 32 -5.13 23.05 -1.73
N SER A 33 -4.33 23.64 -0.85
CA SER A 33 -2.89 23.36 -0.77
C SER A 33 -2.57 22.11 0.05
N ASP A 34 -3.47 21.65 0.91
CA ASP A 34 -3.31 20.45 1.72
C ASP A 34 -4.01 19.21 1.14
N GLY A 35 -4.86 19.38 0.12
CA GLY A 35 -5.57 18.28 -0.51
C GLY A 35 -4.69 17.19 -1.14
N GLY A 36 -3.44 17.50 -1.43
CA GLY A 36 -2.44 16.55 -1.92
C GLY A 36 -1.61 15.87 -0.84
N ALA A 37 -1.76 16.28 0.42
CA ALA A 37 -1.10 15.63 1.54
C ALA A 37 -1.84 14.33 1.91
N ASP A 38 -1.12 13.42 2.53
CA ASP A 38 -1.61 12.22 3.19
C ASP A 38 -1.16 12.34 4.65
N TRP A 39 -2.09 12.59 5.55
CA TRP A 39 -1.74 12.97 6.92
C TRP A 39 -1.61 11.81 7.88
N ASP A 40 -2.36 10.75 7.67
CA ASP A 40 -2.31 9.54 8.50
C ASP A 40 -1.47 8.42 7.88
N GLY A 41 -1.10 8.57 6.59
CA GLY A 41 -0.17 7.68 5.91
C GLY A 41 -0.78 6.38 5.42
N ASP A 42 -2.08 6.36 5.16
CA ASP A 42 -2.80 5.17 4.69
C ASP A 42 -2.75 4.97 3.17
N GLY A 43 -2.25 5.96 2.44
CA GLY A 43 -2.13 5.96 0.98
C GLY A 43 -3.21 6.77 0.26
N LEU A 44 -4.20 7.32 0.97
CA LEU A 44 -5.14 8.30 0.43
C LEU A 44 -4.64 9.71 0.69
N THR A 45 -4.87 10.59 -0.26
CA THR A 45 -4.68 12.03 -0.01
C THR A 45 -5.90 12.59 0.71
N ASN A 46 -5.74 13.67 1.48
CA ASN A 46 -6.82 14.36 2.18
C ASN A 46 -8.01 14.67 1.25
N ALA A 47 -7.77 14.98 -0.02
CA ALA A 47 -8.82 15.21 -1.00
C ALA A 47 -9.58 13.92 -1.40
N GLN A 48 -8.88 12.78 -1.45
CA GLN A 48 -9.52 11.47 -1.70
C GLN A 48 -10.35 11.06 -0.51
N GLU A 49 -9.84 11.22 0.70
CA GLU A 49 -10.56 10.95 1.93
C GLU A 49 -11.81 11.81 2.08
N GLN A 50 -11.69 13.11 1.81
CA GLN A 50 -12.87 14.00 1.77
C GLN A 50 -13.93 13.49 0.77
N SER A 51 -13.52 12.96 -0.37
CA SER A 51 -14.42 12.41 -1.37
C SER A 51 -15.07 11.10 -0.94
N LEU A 52 -14.33 10.25 -0.21
CA LEU A 52 -14.79 8.97 0.32
C LEU A 52 -15.58 9.14 1.62
N GLY A 53 -15.33 10.24 2.34
CA GLY A 53 -15.92 10.53 3.65
C GLY A 53 -15.15 9.90 4.81
N THR A 54 -13.93 9.49 4.58
CA THR A 54 -13.00 8.97 5.58
C THR A 54 -12.36 10.07 6.42
N ASN A 55 -11.59 9.72 7.43
CA ASN A 55 -11.02 10.66 8.38
C ASN A 55 -9.51 10.85 8.14
N MET A 56 -9.11 11.97 7.59
CA MET A 56 -7.74 12.40 7.23
C MET A 56 -6.67 12.26 8.33
N ASN A 57 -7.05 11.89 9.55
CA ASN A 57 -6.14 11.71 10.68
C ASN A 57 -6.28 10.32 11.32
N ASN A 58 -6.99 9.43 10.67
CA ASN A 58 -7.19 8.06 11.14
C ASN A 58 -7.15 7.11 9.96
N PRO A 59 -6.08 6.33 9.82
CA PRO A 59 -5.83 5.48 8.65
C PRO A 59 -6.83 4.31 8.50
N ASP A 60 -7.75 4.14 9.45
CA ASP A 60 -8.78 3.10 9.49
C ASP A 60 -10.04 3.72 10.08
N SER A 61 -10.90 4.25 9.22
CA SER A 61 -12.05 5.08 9.61
C SER A 61 -13.16 4.31 10.30
N ASP A 62 -13.39 3.05 9.97
CA ASP A 62 -14.44 2.21 10.54
C ASP A 62 -13.93 1.24 11.63
N ASN A 63 -12.61 1.18 11.82
CA ASN A 63 -11.90 0.41 12.85
C ASN A 63 -12.07 -1.10 12.72
N ASP A 64 -12.02 -1.63 11.51
CA ASP A 64 -12.10 -3.07 11.25
C ASP A 64 -10.73 -3.73 11.06
N GLY A 65 -9.67 -2.94 11.03
CA GLY A 65 -8.28 -3.36 10.92
C GLY A 65 -7.70 -3.29 9.52
N LEU A 66 -8.48 -2.80 8.55
CA LEU A 66 -8.02 -2.51 7.18
C LEU A 66 -7.81 -0.99 7.02
N PRO A 67 -6.71 -0.53 6.44
CA PRO A 67 -6.53 0.89 6.14
C PRO A 67 -7.47 1.35 5.02
N ASP A 68 -8.03 2.57 5.15
CA ASP A 68 -8.94 3.17 4.17
C ASP A 68 -8.36 3.16 2.76
N GLY A 69 -7.05 3.44 2.62
CA GLY A 69 -6.36 3.41 1.33
C GLY A 69 -6.23 2.02 0.73
N TRP A 70 -6.02 1.00 1.55
CA TRP A 70 -6.00 -0.38 1.07
C TRP A 70 -7.40 -0.81 0.59
N GLU A 71 -8.43 -0.52 1.37
CA GLU A 71 -9.81 -0.84 1.00
C GLU A 71 -10.23 -0.14 -0.29
N ALA A 72 -9.92 1.14 -0.41
CA ALA A 72 -10.20 1.90 -1.62
C ALA A 72 -9.48 1.34 -2.85
N ALA A 73 -8.23 0.86 -2.70
CA ALA A 73 -7.45 0.27 -3.79
C ALA A 73 -8.06 -1.04 -4.30
N TYR A 74 -8.69 -1.81 -3.42
CA TYR A 74 -9.30 -3.10 -3.77
C TYR A 74 -10.83 -3.03 -3.97
N GLY A 75 -11.42 -1.84 -3.87
CA GLY A 75 -12.85 -1.61 -4.12
C GLY A 75 -13.75 -2.03 -2.97
N LEU A 76 -13.20 -2.10 -1.77
CA LEU A 76 -13.93 -2.27 -0.51
C LEU A 76 -14.47 -0.92 -0.03
N ASN A 77 -15.18 -0.91 1.08
CA ASN A 77 -15.81 0.29 1.60
C ASN A 77 -15.20 0.73 2.95
N PRO A 78 -14.31 1.74 2.99
CA PRO A 78 -13.59 2.17 4.19
C PRO A 78 -14.47 2.76 5.31
N MET A 79 -15.79 2.73 5.12
CA MET A 79 -16.78 3.15 6.12
C MET A 79 -17.67 2.00 6.57
N SER A 80 -17.32 0.74 6.29
CA SER A 80 -18.15 -0.44 6.53
C SER A 80 -17.38 -1.60 7.15
N GLY A 81 -17.09 -1.60 8.43
CA GLY A 81 -16.34 -2.61 9.18
C GLY A 81 -16.85 -4.06 9.12
N GLY A 82 -17.60 -4.40 8.10
CA GLY A 82 -18.08 -5.76 7.86
C GLY A 82 -17.34 -6.49 6.77
N ASP A 83 -16.65 -5.76 5.90
CA ASP A 83 -16.00 -6.32 4.72
C ASP A 83 -14.62 -6.92 5.01
N ALA A 84 -13.96 -6.58 6.14
CA ALA A 84 -12.77 -7.29 6.62
C ALA A 84 -12.95 -8.82 6.70
N ASN A 85 -14.17 -9.28 6.93
CA ASN A 85 -14.49 -10.71 6.98
C ASN A 85 -14.98 -11.29 5.64
N GLY A 86 -15.04 -10.47 4.59
CA GLY A 86 -15.36 -10.91 3.23
C GLY A 86 -14.25 -11.76 2.63
N ASP A 87 -14.61 -12.54 1.63
CA ASP A 87 -13.73 -13.37 0.80
C ASP A 87 -14.23 -13.26 -0.64
N PRO A 88 -13.82 -12.21 -1.38
CA PRO A 88 -14.39 -11.90 -2.70
C PRO A 88 -14.01 -12.90 -3.79
N ASP A 89 -12.79 -13.44 -3.77
CA ASP A 89 -12.28 -14.37 -4.79
C ASP A 89 -12.49 -15.85 -4.42
N ASN A 90 -12.94 -16.10 -3.18
CA ASN A 90 -13.31 -17.42 -2.65
C ASN A 90 -12.13 -18.40 -2.58
N ASP A 91 -10.94 -17.91 -2.27
CA ASP A 91 -9.79 -18.76 -2.02
C ASP A 91 -9.75 -19.32 -0.58
N GLY A 92 -10.56 -18.75 0.32
CA GLY A 92 -10.68 -19.14 1.73
C GLY A 92 -9.91 -18.24 2.69
N LEU A 93 -9.26 -17.16 2.20
CA LEU A 93 -8.76 -16.07 3.02
C LEU A 93 -9.83 -14.97 3.11
N THR A 94 -9.92 -14.33 4.26
CA THR A 94 -10.71 -13.11 4.40
C THR A 94 -9.87 -11.90 3.99
N ASN A 95 -10.50 -10.77 3.65
CA ASN A 95 -9.80 -9.53 3.32
C ASN A 95 -8.77 -9.14 4.39
N ALA A 96 -9.10 -9.31 5.68
CA ALA A 96 -8.16 -9.06 6.77
C ALA A 96 -6.96 -10.03 6.78
N GLN A 97 -7.14 -11.28 6.36
CA GLN A 97 -6.05 -12.25 6.25
C GLN A 97 -5.17 -11.95 5.05
N GLU A 98 -5.76 -11.51 3.96
CA GLU A 98 -5.04 -11.11 2.75
C GLU A 98 -4.24 -9.83 2.97
N TYR A 99 -4.83 -8.82 3.63
CA TYR A 99 -4.08 -7.64 4.05
C TYR A 99 -2.84 -8.04 4.87
N ALA A 100 -3.00 -8.93 5.84
CA ALA A 100 -1.90 -9.39 6.69
C ALA A 100 -0.84 -10.20 5.93
N LYS A 101 -1.21 -10.87 4.84
CA LYS A 101 -0.31 -11.64 3.97
C LYS A 101 0.28 -10.80 2.83
N GLY A 102 -0.32 -9.65 2.53
CA GLY A 102 0.02 -8.83 1.38
C GLY A 102 -0.48 -9.40 0.04
N THR A 103 -1.51 -10.22 0.08
CA THR A 103 -2.16 -10.80 -1.11
C THR A 103 -3.27 -9.91 -1.65
N ASN A 104 -3.84 -10.27 -2.79
CA ASN A 104 -4.85 -9.50 -3.49
C ASN A 104 -6.25 -10.08 -3.26
N PRO A 105 -7.15 -9.42 -2.51
CA PRO A 105 -8.46 -9.94 -2.12
C PRO A 105 -9.44 -10.17 -3.28
N ASN A 106 -9.04 -9.86 -4.50
CA ASN A 106 -9.83 -10.09 -5.70
C ASN A 106 -9.16 -11.12 -6.63
N ASN A 107 -8.09 -11.78 -6.20
CA ASN A 107 -7.37 -12.74 -7.02
C ASN A 107 -6.84 -13.89 -6.17
N SER A 108 -7.47 -15.03 -6.22
CA SER A 108 -7.19 -16.24 -5.44
C SER A 108 -5.79 -16.86 -5.63
N ASP A 109 -4.98 -16.32 -6.52
CA ASP A 109 -3.61 -16.72 -6.84
C ASP A 109 -2.84 -15.44 -7.19
N THR A 110 -2.33 -14.76 -6.15
CA THR A 110 -1.78 -13.41 -6.28
C THR A 110 -0.56 -13.35 -7.19
N ASP A 111 0.34 -14.32 -7.12
CA ASP A 111 1.58 -14.35 -7.90
C ASP A 111 1.47 -15.13 -9.23
N GLY A 112 0.38 -15.89 -9.42
CA GLY A 112 0.07 -16.54 -10.68
C GLY A 112 0.81 -17.85 -10.93
N ASP A 113 1.29 -18.51 -9.89
CA ASP A 113 2.04 -19.76 -10.00
C ASP A 113 1.15 -21.01 -10.10
N GLY A 114 -0.16 -20.85 -9.89
CA GLY A 114 -1.18 -21.89 -9.95
C GLY A 114 -1.55 -22.48 -8.58
N ARG A 115 -1.08 -21.89 -7.47
CA ARG A 115 -1.50 -22.24 -6.10
C ARG A 115 -2.33 -21.11 -5.52
N PRO A 116 -3.49 -21.42 -4.94
CA PRO A 116 -4.27 -20.41 -4.23
C PRO A 116 -3.52 -19.87 -2.98
N ASP A 117 -3.68 -18.57 -2.69
CA ASP A 117 -2.99 -17.83 -1.63
C ASP A 117 -3.16 -18.47 -0.24
N ASN A 118 -4.29 -19.12 0.01
CA ASN A 118 -4.57 -19.79 1.28
C ASN A 118 -3.72 -21.05 1.51
N THR A 119 -3.27 -21.69 0.44
CA THR A 119 -2.48 -22.93 0.48
C THR A 119 -1.04 -22.74 0.07
N ASP A 120 -0.69 -21.55 -0.44
CA ASP A 120 0.65 -21.21 -0.85
C ASP A 120 1.49 -20.76 0.36
N PRO A 121 2.66 -21.38 0.58
CA PRO A 121 3.64 -20.90 1.57
C PRO A 121 4.28 -19.56 1.20
N PHE A 122 4.27 -19.18 -0.10
CA PHE A 122 4.92 -17.99 -0.63
C PHE A 122 4.01 -17.25 -1.63
N PRO A 123 2.83 -16.77 -1.20
CA PRO A 123 1.76 -16.32 -2.09
C PRO A 123 2.05 -15.03 -2.88
N ASN A 124 3.23 -14.49 -2.75
CA ASN A 124 3.73 -13.33 -3.49
C ASN A 124 5.01 -13.63 -4.28
N ASP A 125 5.38 -14.91 -4.38
CA ASP A 125 6.59 -15.36 -5.07
C ASP A 125 6.26 -16.47 -6.07
N PRO A 126 6.15 -16.18 -7.37
CA PRO A 126 5.77 -17.13 -8.39
C PRO A 126 6.77 -18.28 -8.58
N ASN A 127 7.90 -18.24 -7.89
CA ASN A 127 8.88 -19.33 -7.89
C ASN A 127 8.76 -20.21 -6.63
N ASN A 128 7.79 -19.98 -5.75
CA ASN A 128 7.51 -20.77 -4.55
C ASN A 128 8.70 -20.94 -3.60
N GLY A 129 9.50 -19.89 -3.44
CA GLY A 129 10.75 -19.98 -2.68
C GLY A 129 11.79 -20.91 -3.34
N GLU A 130 11.54 -21.32 -4.59
CA GLU A 130 12.63 -21.77 -5.44
C GLU A 130 13.48 -20.54 -5.73
N TYR A 131 14.57 -20.52 -5.09
CA TYR A 131 15.51 -19.44 -5.03
C TYR A 131 15.98 -19.09 -6.44
N SER A 132 15.83 -17.81 -6.83
CA SER A 132 16.63 -17.28 -7.93
C SER A 132 18.09 -17.54 -7.59
N ASP A 133 18.75 -18.30 -8.42
CA ASP A 133 20.19 -18.49 -8.45
C ASP A 133 20.63 -17.79 -9.75
N SER A 134 20.81 -16.48 -9.62
CA SER A 134 20.96 -15.60 -10.80
C SER A 134 22.31 -15.72 -11.47
N ASP A 135 23.32 -16.19 -10.77
CA ASP A 135 24.67 -16.42 -11.27
C ASP A 135 24.96 -17.91 -11.57
N GLY A 136 24.13 -18.83 -11.06
CA GLY A 136 24.19 -20.26 -11.35
C GLY A 136 25.25 -21.00 -10.55
N ASP A 137 25.66 -20.45 -9.39
CA ASP A 137 26.69 -21.07 -8.53
C ASP A 137 26.11 -22.18 -7.60
N GLY A 138 24.76 -22.25 -7.53
CA GLY A 138 24.01 -23.21 -6.70
C GLY A 138 23.73 -22.68 -5.29
N ILE A 139 24.02 -21.41 -5.01
CA ILE A 139 23.62 -20.71 -3.80
C ILE A 139 22.47 -19.76 -4.17
N PRO A 140 21.31 -19.86 -3.53
CA PRO A 140 20.21 -18.96 -3.80
C PRO A 140 20.55 -17.50 -3.51
N ASP A 141 20.10 -16.57 -4.36
CA ASP A 141 20.33 -15.11 -4.23
C ASP A 141 20.10 -14.57 -2.81
N ALA A 142 19.14 -15.13 -2.07
CA ALA A 142 18.83 -14.72 -0.71
C ALA A 142 19.89 -15.13 0.33
N TYR A 143 20.73 -16.12 0.01
CA TYR A 143 21.78 -16.63 0.88
C TYR A 143 23.18 -16.48 0.26
N ASP A 144 23.23 -15.91 -0.93
CA ASP A 144 24.44 -15.70 -1.69
C ASP A 144 25.19 -14.44 -1.18
N PRO A 145 26.40 -14.59 -0.61
CA PRO A 145 27.15 -13.47 -0.07
C PRO A 145 27.75 -12.54 -1.13
N ASP A 146 27.81 -12.98 -2.39
CA ASP A 146 28.34 -12.23 -3.53
C ASP A 146 27.26 -11.88 -4.56
N PHE A 147 25.98 -12.04 -4.20
CA PHE A 147 24.84 -11.63 -5.02
C PHE A 147 24.96 -10.18 -5.50
N GLY A 148 25.04 -10.01 -6.81
CA GLY A 148 25.20 -8.69 -7.47
C GLY A 148 26.65 -8.25 -7.67
N GLU A 149 27.64 -9.03 -7.25
CA GLU A 149 29.03 -8.85 -7.69
C GLU A 149 29.20 -9.60 -9.01
N SER A 150 29.27 -8.88 -10.12
CA SER A 150 29.55 -9.47 -11.42
C SER A 150 30.91 -10.17 -11.34
N GLU A 151 30.93 -11.48 -11.49
CA GLU A 151 32.15 -12.28 -11.65
C GLU A 151 32.98 -11.73 -12.81
N ALA A 152 33.70 -10.64 -12.61
CA ALA A 152 34.72 -10.14 -13.50
C ALA A 152 35.97 -10.98 -13.32
N GLY A 153 35.91 -12.23 -13.81
CA GLY A 153 37.10 -13.00 -14.17
C GLY A 153 38.01 -13.39 -13.01
N SER A 154 37.57 -14.27 -12.13
CA SER A 154 38.46 -15.17 -11.41
C SER A 154 38.70 -16.41 -12.25
N GLY A 155 39.57 -16.33 -13.18
CA GLY A 155 40.12 -17.49 -13.86
C GLY A 155 40.92 -18.28 -12.82
N ASP A 156 40.33 -19.34 -12.28
CA ASP A 156 41.05 -20.37 -11.58
C ASP A 156 42.02 -21.07 -12.55
N GLY A 157 43.25 -20.62 -12.52
CA GLY A 157 44.35 -21.30 -13.14
C GLY A 157 44.70 -22.54 -12.35
N GLY A 158 43.95 -23.61 -12.54
CA GLY A 158 44.33 -24.93 -12.05
C GLY A 158 45.70 -25.31 -12.56
N THR A 159 46.72 -25.12 -11.76
CA THR A 159 48.04 -25.70 -11.98
C THR A 159 47.99 -27.16 -11.63
N GLU A 160 47.70 -27.97 -12.60
CA GLU A 160 48.05 -29.38 -12.58
C GLU A 160 49.56 -29.53 -12.41
N GLY A 161 49.99 -29.80 -11.18
CA GLY A 161 51.38 -30.19 -10.86
C GLY A 161 51.67 -31.53 -11.46
N GLY A 162 52.47 -31.53 -12.51
CA GLY A 162 52.94 -32.70 -13.18
C GLY A 162 53.70 -33.64 -12.26
N GLY A 163 53.43 -34.94 -12.38
CA GLY A 163 54.16 -35.98 -11.78
C GLY A 163 55.59 -36.05 -12.32
N GLU A 164 56.50 -36.30 -11.47
CA GLU A 164 57.84 -36.76 -11.83
C GLU A 164 57.98 -38.24 -11.58
N SER A 165 58.36 -38.92 -12.62
CA SER A 165 58.92 -40.22 -12.62
C SER A 165 60.44 -40.13 -12.47
N GLU A 166 61.03 -40.73 -11.45
CA GLU A 166 62.20 -41.63 -11.48
C GLU A 166 62.47 -42.20 -10.09
#